data_19a95ee5f422e71cb822713b15b02aa9
#
_entry.id   19a95ee5f422e71cb822713b15b02aa9
#
_cell.length_a   1.000
_cell.length_b   1.000
_cell.length_c   1.000
_cell.angle_alpha   90.00
_cell.angle_beta   90.00
_cell.angle_gamma   90.00
#
_symmetry.space_group_name_H-M   'P 1'
#
loop_
_entity.id
_entity.type
_entity.pdbx_description
1 polymer ?
#
loop_
_entity_poly.entity_id
_entity_poly.type
_entity_poly.pdbx_seq_one_letter_code
_entity_poly.pdbx_strand_id
1 'polypeptide(L)'
;MCIRDRAKLSREQVRSQSKADLQEILNNTEVGDEQKQEAVNTMVQMTEISEKEAAAEMLLEAKGFENAIVNLTGETADVVVPEAELEDAQRAQIEDIVKRKTGITPENIVITPLNESNDEAATDTTSESDGEEKTDEQQTDTYREQETSGEDIVTEGIYD
;
A
#
# COMPACT_ATOMS: atom_id res chain seq x y z
N MET A 1 6.55 5.05 18.02
CA MET A 1 6.76 5.19 16.57
C MET A 1 5.60 5.99 16.02
N CYS A 2 5.87 7.11 15.42
CA CYS A 2 4.84 7.99 14.84
C CYS A 2 4.18 7.31 13.64
N ILE A 3 2.90 7.59 13.37
CA ILE A 3 2.16 7.04 12.22
C ILE A 3 2.91 7.31 10.91
N ARG A 4 3.53 8.47 10.81
CA ARG A 4 4.35 8.89 9.67
C ARG A 4 5.60 8.05 9.47
N ASP A 5 6.30 7.74 10.54
CA ASP A 5 7.48 6.85 10.48
C ASP A 5 7.07 5.45 10.02
N ARG A 6 5.91 4.99 10.48
CA ARG A 6 5.32 3.72 10.05
C ARG A 6 4.95 3.76 8.57
N ALA A 7 4.35 4.84 8.08
CA ALA A 7 4.00 4.99 6.67
C ALA A 7 5.25 5.03 5.76
N LYS A 8 6.29 5.78 6.16
CA LYS A 8 7.57 5.79 5.45
C LYS A 8 8.23 4.41 5.44
N LEU A 9 8.26 3.75 6.59
CA LEU A 9 8.82 2.40 6.71
C LEU A 9 8.05 1.38 5.88
N SER A 10 6.72 1.42 5.93
CA SER A 10 5.87 0.53 5.13
C SER A 10 6.09 0.73 3.62
N ARG A 11 6.16 1.98 3.18
CA ARG A 11 6.47 2.32 1.78
C ARG A 11 7.83 1.75 1.35
N GLU A 12 8.85 1.92 2.17
CA GLU A 12 10.19 1.42 1.89
C GLU A 12 10.25 -0.11 1.88
N GLN A 13 9.53 -0.78 2.77
CA GLN A 13 9.42 -2.24 2.79
C GLN A 13 8.78 -2.78 1.50
N VAL A 14 7.66 -2.18 1.06
CA VAL A 14 6.98 -2.58 -0.17
C VAL A 14 7.89 -2.36 -1.38
N ARG A 15 8.60 -1.24 -1.45
CA ARG A 15 9.55 -0.96 -2.54
C ARG A 15 10.72 -1.91 -2.54
N SER A 16 11.27 -2.20 -1.37
CA SER A 16 12.38 -3.16 -1.23
C SER A 16 11.96 -4.55 -1.68
N GLN A 17 10.75 -5.00 -1.32
CA GLN A 17 10.21 -6.27 -1.77
C GLN A 17 10.01 -6.29 -3.29
N SER A 18 9.38 -5.27 -3.85
CA SER A 18 9.18 -5.17 -5.31
C SER A 18 10.50 -5.17 -6.07
N LYS A 19 11.51 -4.50 -5.54
CA LYS A 19 12.85 -4.48 -6.12
C LYS A 19 13.52 -5.86 -6.09
N ALA A 20 13.35 -6.61 -4.99
CA ALA A 20 13.84 -7.97 -4.87
C ALA A 20 13.15 -8.92 -5.87
N ASP A 21 11.83 -8.80 -6.02
CA ASP A 21 11.06 -9.60 -6.97
C ASP A 21 11.48 -9.32 -8.42
N LEU A 22 11.71 -8.06 -8.78
CA LEU A 22 12.22 -7.67 -10.09
C LEU A 22 13.64 -8.19 -10.33
N GLN A 23 14.51 -8.19 -9.33
CA GLN A 23 15.85 -8.78 -9.42
C GLN A 23 15.81 -10.30 -9.63
N GLU A 24 14.86 -10.99 -9.00
CA GLU A 24 14.64 -12.41 -9.22
C GLU A 24 14.25 -12.70 -10.67
N ILE A 25 13.36 -11.89 -11.25
CA ILE A 25 12.99 -11.98 -12.68
C ILE A 25 14.22 -11.82 -13.57
N LEU A 26 15.09 -10.85 -13.27
CA LEU A 26 16.32 -10.60 -14.04
C LEU A 26 17.32 -11.77 -13.98
N ASN A 27 17.39 -12.43 -12.84
CA ASN A 27 18.29 -13.56 -12.60
C ASN A 27 17.74 -14.89 -13.14
N ASN A 28 16.46 -14.95 -13.44
CA ASN A 28 15.84 -16.15 -13.96
C ASN A 28 16.21 -16.37 -15.44
N THR A 29 16.80 -17.50 -15.76
CA THR A 29 17.22 -17.86 -17.11
C THR A 29 16.07 -18.30 -18.02
N GLU A 30 14.93 -18.66 -17.44
CA GLU A 30 13.75 -19.10 -18.18
C GLU A 30 12.87 -17.93 -18.66
N VAL A 31 13.11 -16.72 -18.13
CA VAL A 31 12.39 -15.51 -18.51
C VAL A 31 12.96 -14.92 -19.78
N GLY A 32 12.09 -14.57 -20.71
CA GLY A 32 12.48 -13.98 -22.00
C GLY A 32 13.11 -12.59 -21.87
N ASP A 33 13.91 -12.20 -22.87
CA ASP A 33 14.63 -10.91 -22.88
C ASP A 33 13.68 -9.70 -22.80
N GLU A 34 12.49 -9.80 -23.38
CA GLU A 34 11.47 -8.75 -23.35
C GLU A 34 10.97 -8.49 -21.91
N GLN A 35 10.67 -9.55 -21.17
CA GLN A 35 10.25 -9.45 -19.78
C GLN A 35 11.36 -8.93 -18.85
N LYS A 36 12.61 -9.30 -19.14
CA LYS A 36 13.78 -8.75 -18.42
C LYS A 36 13.93 -7.26 -18.69
N GLN A 37 13.74 -6.83 -19.93
CA GLN A 37 13.80 -5.41 -20.28
C GLN A 37 12.69 -4.62 -19.58
N GLU A 38 11.49 -5.17 -19.49
CA GLU A 38 10.37 -4.56 -18.75
C GLU A 38 10.68 -4.44 -17.25
N ALA A 39 11.26 -5.48 -16.65
CA ALA A 39 11.69 -5.45 -15.24
C ALA A 39 12.75 -4.36 -14.99
N VAL A 40 13.73 -4.21 -15.90
CA VAL A 40 14.72 -3.12 -15.80
C VAL A 40 14.05 -1.76 -15.88
N ASN A 41 13.15 -1.55 -16.84
CA ASN A 41 12.43 -0.29 -17.00
C ASN A 41 11.62 0.06 -15.74
N THR A 42 10.95 -0.94 -15.16
CA THR A 42 10.20 -0.77 -13.91
C THR A 42 11.11 -0.38 -12.74
N MET A 43 12.28 -1.02 -12.62
CA MET A 43 13.26 -0.65 -11.58
C MET A 43 13.77 0.79 -11.74
N VAL A 44 14.03 1.23 -12.96
CA VAL A 44 14.45 2.60 -13.25
C VAL A 44 13.34 3.58 -12.86
N GLN A 45 12.10 3.32 -13.26
CA GLN A 45 10.95 4.17 -12.89
C GLN A 45 10.74 4.25 -11.38
N MET A 46 10.85 3.14 -10.66
CA MET A 46 10.76 3.13 -9.20
C MET A 46 11.85 3.99 -8.54
N THR A 47 13.05 3.95 -9.08
CA THR A 47 14.17 4.77 -8.59
C THR A 47 13.92 6.26 -8.85
N GLU A 48 13.50 6.63 -10.06
CA GLU A 48 13.16 8.02 -10.41
C GLU A 48 12.02 8.58 -9.54
N ILE A 49 10.98 7.77 -9.28
CA ILE A 49 9.89 8.15 -8.39
C ILE A 49 10.42 8.41 -6.98
N SER A 50 11.24 7.51 -6.44
CA SER A 50 11.83 7.66 -5.11
C SER A 50 12.69 8.92 -4.98
N GLU A 51 13.48 9.23 -5.99
CA GLU A 51 14.31 10.44 -6.02
C GLU A 51 13.46 11.71 -6.06
N LYS A 52 12.41 11.74 -6.87
CA LYS A 52 11.48 12.88 -6.95
C LYS A 52 10.74 13.11 -5.64
N GLU A 53 10.25 12.05 -5.00
CA GLU A 53 9.60 12.13 -3.69
C GLU A 53 10.56 12.66 -2.62
N ALA A 54 11.76 12.10 -2.53
CA ALA A 54 12.77 12.55 -1.57
C ALA A 54 13.16 14.01 -1.79
N ALA A 55 13.32 14.45 -3.04
CA ALA A 55 13.62 15.82 -3.37
C ALA A 55 12.49 16.79 -3.03
N ALA A 56 11.23 16.36 -3.20
CA ALA A 56 10.06 17.15 -2.80
C ALA A 56 9.94 17.23 -1.27
N GLU A 57 10.06 16.12 -0.57
CA GLU A 57 10.03 16.04 0.90
C GLU A 57 11.11 16.95 1.53
N MET A 58 12.34 16.88 1.03
CA MET A 58 13.46 17.72 1.50
C MET A 58 13.18 19.21 1.34
N LEU A 59 12.58 19.63 0.22
CA LEU A 59 12.24 21.03 0.01
C LEU A 59 11.06 21.49 0.86
N LEU A 60 10.08 20.62 1.09
CA LEU A 60 8.97 20.89 2.00
C LEU A 60 9.49 21.09 3.42
N GLU A 61 10.37 20.22 3.89
CA GLU A 61 11.03 20.35 5.20
C GLU A 61 11.82 21.68 5.31
N ALA A 62 12.59 22.03 4.28
CA ALA A 62 13.33 23.30 4.24
C ALA A 62 12.42 24.54 4.24
N LYS A 63 11.16 24.41 3.91
CA LYS A 63 10.14 25.47 3.92
C LYS A 63 9.29 25.49 5.20
N GLY A 64 9.56 24.60 6.14
CA GLY A 64 8.88 24.54 7.42
C GLY A 64 7.78 23.50 7.51
N PHE A 65 7.52 22.75 6.45
CA PHE A 65 6.61 21.60 6.46
C PHE A 65 7.36 20.34 6.95
N GLU A 66 7.68 20.34 8.24
CA GLU A 66 8.43 19.24 8.83
C GLU A 66 7.63 17.92 8.77
N ASN A 67 8.32 16.84 8.42
CA ASN A 67 7.72 15.51 8.32
C ASN A 67 6.60 15.37 7.27
N ALA A 68 6.55 16.20 6.26
CA ALA A 68 5.70 15.98 5.11
C ALA A 68 6.09 14.68 4.39
N ILE A 69 5.08 13.98 3.88
CA ILE A 69 5.26 12.77 3.08
C ILE A 69 4.71 13.04 1.70
N VAL A 70 5.51 12.78 0.68
CA VAL A 70 5.09 12.85 -0.71
C VAL A 70 5.07 11.45 -1.29
N ASN A 71 3.95 11.03 -1.83
CA ASN A 71 3.80 9.75 -2.51
C ASN A 71 3.36 9.97 -3.95
N LEU A 72 4.11 9.45 -4.88
CA LEU A 72 3.82 9.54 -6.30
C LEU A 72 3.22 8.24 -6.81
N THR A 73 2.06 8.33 -7.43
CA THR A 73 1.39 7.18 -8.07
C THR A 73 0.95 7.56 -9.48
N GLY A 74 1.67 7.07 -10.47
CA GLY A 74 1.42 7.42 -11.85
C GLY A 74 1.58 8.92 -12.09
N GLU A 75 0.49 9.60 -12.44
CA GLU A 75 0.46 11.05 -12.71
C GLU A 75 -0.10 11.87 -11.54
N THR A 76 -0.32 11.24 -10.39
CA THR A 76 -0.85 11.90 -9.19
C THR A 76 0.20 11.99 -8.09
N ALA A 77 0.12 13.02 -7.27
CA ALA A 77 0.93 13.21 -6.09
C ALA A 77 0.05 13.41 -4.86
N ASP A 78 0.21 12.54 -3.87
CA ASP A 78 -0.42 12.65 -2.58
C ASP A 78 0.56 13.22 -1.57
N VAL A 79 0.24 14.37 -0.99
CA VAL A 79 1.08 15.04 -0.01
C VAL A 79 0.38 15.04 1.34
N VAL A 80 0.99 14.39 2.31
CA VAL A 80 0.49 14.36 3.68
C VAL A 80 1.35 15.30 4.52
N VAL A 81 0.72 16.28 5.15
CA VAL A 81 1.37 17.24 6.03
C VAL A 81 0.83 17.14 7.46
N PRO A 82 1.68 17.35 8.48
CA PRO A 82 1.26 17.20 9.87
C PRO A 82 0.40 18.35 10.40
N GLU A 83 0.37 19.47 9.67
CA GLU A 83 -0.45 20.62 10.05
C GLU A 83 -1.94 20.29 9.92
N ALA A 84 -2.70 20.54 10.97
CA ALA A 84 -4.15 20.29 10.99
C ALA A 84 -4.92 21.26 10.08
N GLU A 85 -4.42 22.47 9.93
CA GLU A 85 -4.98 23.50 9.07
C GLU A 85 -3.90 24.11 8.19
N LEU A 86 -4.16 24.18 6.92
CA LEU A 86 -3.28 24.82 5.92
C LEU A 86 -3.95 26.07 5.36
N GLU A 87 -3.25 27.17 5.44
CA GLU A 87 -3.63 28.40 4.74
C GLU A 87 -3.49 28.22 3.23
N ASP A 88 -4.25 28.99 2.46
CA ASP A 88 -4.19 28.94 0.99
C ASP A 88 -2.77 29.23 0.45
N ALA A 89 -2.04 30.13 1.12
CA ALA A 89 -0.66 30.42 0.78
C ALA A 89 0.27 29.23 0.99
N GLN A 90 0.06 28.47 2.05
CA GLN A 90 0.82 27.25 2.35
C GLN A 90 0.50 26.15 1.34
N ARG A 91 -0.78 25.97 0.99
CA ARG A 91 -1.20 25.05 -0.08
C ARG A 91 -0.53 25.36 -1.39
N ALA A 92 -0.59 26.63 -1.82
CA ALA A 92 0.04 27.08 -3.05
C ALA A 92 1.56 26.84 -3.04
N GLN A 93 2.21 27.01 -1.89
CA GLN A 93 3.63 26.75 -1.74
C GLN A 93 3.97 25.25 -1.87
N ILE A 94 3.16 24.37 -1.27
CA ILE A 94 3.31 22.92 -1.39
C ILE A 94 3.13 22.49 -2.85
N GLU A 95 2.06 22.95 -3.50
CA GLU A 95 1.78 22.66 -4.91
C GLU A 95 2.92 23.08 -5.82
N ASP A 96 3.48 24.29 -5.62
CA ASP A 96 4.60 24.79 -6.41
C ASP A 96 5.87 23.94 -6.24
N ILE A 97 6.17 23.53 -5.02
CA ILE A 97 7.32 22.66 -4.72
C ILE A 97 7.16 21.29 -5.38
N VAL A 98 6.01 20.66 -5.19
CA VAL A 98 5.72 19.33 -5.74
C VAL A 98 5.74 19.37 -7.25
N LYS A 99 5.06 20.32 -7.88
CA LYS A 99 5.07 20.53 -9.33
C LYS A 99 6.49 20.68 -9.88
N ARG A 100 7.32 21.49 -9.23
CA ARG A 100 8.71 21.71 -9.67
C ARG A 100 9.59 20.47 -9.58
N LYS A 101 9.37 19.63 -8.57
CA LYS A 101 10.20 18.44 -8.34
C LYS A 101 9.72 17.21 -9.07
N THR A 102 8.42 17.06 -9.21
CA THR A 102 7.81 15.86 -9.79
C THR A 102 7.38 16.06 -11.24
N GLY A 103 7.08 17.29 -11.65
CA GLY A 103 6.49 17.61 -12.95
C GLY A 103 4.98 17.40 -13.00
N ILE A 104 4.35 17.02 -11.89
CA ILE A 104 2.91 16.77 -11.80
C ILE A 104 2.17 18.12 -11.78
N THR A 105 1.06 18.19 -12.52
CA THR A 105 0.23 19.38 -12.56
C THR A 105 -0.53 19.58 -11.24
N PRO A 106 -0.80 20.83 -10.82
CA PRO A 106 -1.49 21.12 -9.56
C PRO A 106 -2.83 20.43 -9.41
N GLU A 107 -3.52 20.17 -10.52
CA GLU A 107 -4.81 19.49 -10.55
C GLU A 107 -4.74 18.02 -10.06
N ASN A 108 -3.56 17.43 -10.18
CA ASN A 108 -3.27 16.05 -9.78
C ASN A 108 -2.49 15.97 -8.46
N ILE A 109 -2.36 17.09 -7.74
CA ILE A 109 -1.74 17.14 -6.42
C ILE A 109 -2.83 17.17 -5.36
N VAL A 110 -2.88 16.15 -4.53
CA VAL A 110 -3.80 16.06 -3.40
C VAL A 110 -3.03 16.34 -2.11
N ILE A 111 -3.45 17.35 -1.36
CA ILE A 111 -2.83 17.71 -0.09
C ILE A 111 -3.77 17.32 1.04
N THR A 112 -3.32 16.43 1.89
CA THR A 112 -4.08 15.92 3.03
C THR A 112 -3.44 16.37 4.34
N PRO A 113 -4.07 17.28 5.08
CA PRO A 113 -3.64 17.61 6.44
C PRO A 113 -3.92 16.43 7.38
N LEU A 114 -2.94 16.08 8.20
CA LEU A 114 -3.08 15.01 9.18
C LEU A 114 -3.61 15.58 10.48
N ASN A 115 -4.91 15.49 10.70
CA ASN A 115 -5.50 15.75 12.03
C ASN A 115 -5.21 14.56 12.93
N GLU A 116 -4.44 14.76 13.98
CA GLU A 116 -4.14 13.72 14.99
C GLU A 116 -5.38 13.20 15.75
N SER A 117 -6.55 13.76 15.48
CA SER A 117 -7.82 13.39 16.14
C SER A 117 -8.67 12.36 15.38
N ASN A 118 -8.21 11.83 14.25
CA ASN A 118 -9.00 10.87 13.45
C ASN A 118 -8.30 9.51 13.31
N ASP A 119 -8.00 8.89 14.44
CA ASP A 119 -7.51 7.50 14.49
C ASP A 119 -8.67 6.47 14.48
N GLU A 120 -9.91 6.92 14.24
CA GLU A 120 -11.08 6.03 14.19
C GLU A 120 -12.04 6.39 13.03
N ALA A 121 -11.64 6.25 11.77
CA ALA A 121 -12.62 6.08 10.70
C ALA A 121 -11.96 5.78 9.34
N ALA A 122 -11.43 4.61 9.20
CA ALA A 122 -11.21 4.02 7.88
C ALA A 122 -11.71 2.58 7.90
N THR A 123 -13.00 2.42 8.18
CA THR A 123 -13.72 1.21 7.86
C THR A 123 -15.03 1.58 7.20
N ASP A 124 -15.13 1.16 5.95
CA ASP A 124 -16.37 0.78 5.30
C ASP A 124 -17.34 1.88 4.87
N THR A 125 -17.27 2.17 3.59
CA THR A 125 -18.47 2.53 2.83
C THR A 125 -18.69 1.48 1.75
N THR A 126 -19.29 0.39 2.17
CA THR A 126 -20.01 -0.47 1.24
C THR A 126 -21.46 -0.02 1.24
N SER A 127 -21.87 0.40 0.08
CA SER A 127 -23.19 0.85 -0.31
C SER A 127 -24.34 -0.03 0.18
N GLU A 128 -25.32 0.63 0.76
CA GLU A 128 -26.66 0.11 0.97
C GLU A 128 -27.37 -0.17 -0.37
N SER A 129 -28.02 -1.29 -0.47
CA SER A 129 -29.22 -1.41 -1.26
C SER A 129 -30.23 -2.30 -0.54
N ASP A 130 -31.37 -1.68 -0.29
CA ASP A 130 -32.65 -2.17 0.19
C ASP A 130 -33.04 -3.59 -0.21
N GLY A 131 -33.75 -4.23 0.71
CA GLY A 131 -34.57 -5.40 0.44
C GLY A 131 -35.14 -6.01 1.72
N GLU A 132 -36.26 -5.45 2.18
CA GLU A 132 -37.14 -6.06 3.18
C GLU A 132 -37.61 -7.44 2.74
N GLU A 133 -37.64 -8.43 3.61
CA GLU A 133 -38.89 -9.09 4.05
C GLU A 133 -38.66 -10.23 5.04
N LYS A 134 -39.55 -10.24 6.01
CA LYS A 134 -39.77 -11.10 7.17
C LYS A 134 -39.93 -12.59 6.83
N THR A 135 -39.60 -13.46 7.76
CA THR A 135 -40.41 -14.35 8.59
C THR A 135 -39.53 -15.48 9.12
N ASP A 136 -39.36 -15.56 10.40
CA ASP A 136 -40.02 -16.36 11.44
C ASP A 136 -39.76 -17.88 11.42
N GLU A 137 -39.51 -18.35 12.65
CA GLU A 137 -39.62 -19.70 13.22
C GLU A 137 -38.47 -20.72 13.02
N GLN A 138 -37.74 -20.90 14.10
CA GLN A 138 -37.85 -21.91 15.17
C GLN A 138 -37.22 -23.28 14.90
N GLN A 139 -36.35 -23.61 15.87
CA GLN A 139 -36.20 -24.89 16.55
C GLN A 139 -35.35 -25.98 15.85
N THR A 140 -34.39 -26.40 16.48
CA THR A 140 -34.06 -27.38 17.53
C THR A 140 -32.94 -28.31 17.14
N ASP A 141 -31.99 -28.38 18.05
CA ASP A 141 -31.29 -29.56 18.58
C ASP A 141 -31.01 -30.75 17.65
N THR A 142 -29.80 -31.18 17.57
CA THR A 142 -29.34 -32.35 18.31
C THR A 142 -27.89 -32.69 17.94
N TYR A 143 -27.17 -32.89 19.02
CA TYR A 143 -25.87 -33.56 19.10
C TYR A 143 -25.91 -34.92 18.44
N ARG A 144 -24.85 -35.37 17.86
CA ARG A 144 -24.43 -36.75 18.05
C ARG A 144 -22.98 -36.93 17.62
N GLU A 145 -22.20 -37.14 18.66
CA GLU A 145 -20.95 -37.89 18.59
C GLU A 145 -21.17 -39.23 17.93
N GLN A 146 -20.20 -39.71 17.20
CA GLN A 146 -19.74 -41.08 17.34
C GLN A 146 -18.38 -41.27 16.66
N GLU A 147 -17.45 -41.55 17.55
CA GLU A 147 -16.19 -42.24 17.28
C GLU A 147 -16.46 -43.61 16.61
N THR A 148 -15.48 -44.10 15.93
CA THR A 148 -14.88 -45.42 15.96
C THR A 148 -13.88 -45.51 14.80
N SER A 149 -12.57 -45.56 15.04
CA SER A 149 -11.75 -46.75 15.38
C SER A 149 -11.66 -47.79 14.24
N GLY A 150 -10.45 -48.13 13.95
CA GLY A 150 -10.06 -49.38 13.28
C GLY A 150 -8.96 -49.10 12.26
N GLU A 151 -7.71 -49.12 12.61
CA GLU A 151 -6.83 -50.31 12.75
C GLU A 151 -6.50 -50.97 11.42
N ASP A 152 -5.17 -50.98 11.24
CA ASP A 152 -4.32 -52.08 10.72
C ASP A 152 -4.39 -52.37 9.22
N ILE A 153 -3.29 -52.53 8.56
CA ILE A 153 -2.30 -53.65 8.60
C ILE A 153 -1.20 -53.35 7.58
N VAL A 154 0.04 -53.19 8.00
CA VAL A 154 1.21 -54.08 7.80
C VAL A 154 1.28 -54.84 6.46
N THR A 155 2.37 -54.73 5.80
CA THR A 155 3.40 -55.71 5.42
C THR A 155 4.17 -55.20 4.23
N GLU A 156 5.46 -54.96 4.39
CA GLU A 156 6.57 -55.93 4.19
C GLU A 156 6.69 -56.50 2.76
N GLY A 157 7.88 -56.38 2.25
CA GLY A 157 8.42 -57.21 1.19
C GLY A 157 9.39 -56.40 0.36
N ILE A 158 10.66 -56.24 0.65
CA ILE A 158 11.77 -57.21 0.55
C ILE A 158 12.03 -57.66 -0.91
N TYR A 159 13.32 -57.45 -1.27
CA TYR A 159 14.12 -58.05 -2.35
C TYR A 159 13.88 -57.49 -3.78
N ASP A 160 14.83 -57.15 -4.58
CA ASP A 160 16.24 -57.54 -4.78
C ASP A 160 17.01 -56.41 -5.47
#